data_4188b702c9fe901ca66e182b3fea3995
#
_entry.id   4188b702c9fe901ca66e182b3fea3995
#
_cell.length_a   1.000
_cell.length_b   1.000
_cell.length_c   1.000
_cell.angle_alpha   90.00
_cell.angle_beta   90.00
_cell.angle_gamma   90.00
#
_symmetry.space_group_name_H-M   'P 1'
#
loop_
_entity.id
_entity.type
_entity.pdbx_description
1 polymer ?
#
loop_
_entity_poly.entity_id
_entity_poly.type
_entity_poly.pdbx_seq_one_letter_code
_entity_poly.pdbx_strand_id
1 'polypeptide(L)'
;TLARLLQGAGAALVPALAIALLPLLYPRRAWEVAGLYMAGNVLGGGLGRVLAGVLAEGLGVREALLFLSLPALALGLLLLGLPRGKTPPLGPARYDLRALPLYAVGAVLLFLNLFLANLLPYRLLDLGYRPAEVGLVYLAYLFGLPGSALSGFLAARLGPRRTFRLAFLGVLVALGLLLLPPPFLVAGFVLLMAFLFTAQSLASGAAGQRGPGVSGTYVASFYLGGTLAGLAYPLFLHSFPLAVGLGAALALLALLLAPVEAQ
;
A
#
# COMPACT_ATOMS: atom_id res chain seq x y z
N THR A 1 -21.26 -1.45 12.22
CA THR A 1 -20.26 -0.44 12.70
C THR A 1 -19.26 -1.05 13.69
N LEU A 2 -19.69 -1.77 14.76
CA LEU A 2 -18.77 -2.40 15.73
C LEU A 2 -17.84 -3.43 15.06
N ALA A 3 -18.38 -4.29 14.19
CA ALA A 3 -17.58 -5.28 13.44
C ALA A 3 -16.49 -4.63 12.59
N ARG A 4 -16.76 -3.47 11.98
CA ARG A 4 -15.77 -2.71 11.22
C ARG A 4 -14.67 -2.10 12.10
N LEU A 5 -15.01 -1.66 13.30
CA LEU A 5 -14.01 -1.16 14.27
C LEU A 5 -13.09 -2.30 14.72
N LEU A 6 -13.65 -3.47 15.06
CA LEU A 6 -12.87 -4.65 15.44
C LEU A 6 -11.99 -5.16 14.29
N GLN A 7 -12.54 -5.18 13.06
CA GLN A 7 -11.78 -5.51 11.85
C GLN A 7 -10.63 -4.54 11.63
N GLY A 8 -10.89 -3.23 11.76
CA GLY A 8 -9.86 -2.20 11.60
C GLY A 8 -8.75 -2.29 12.64
N ALA A 9 -9.12 -2.52 13.91
CA ALA A 9 -8.15 -2.72 15.00
C ALA A 9 -7.26 -3.95 14.75
N GLY A 10 -7.86 -5.09 14.37
CA GLY A 10 -7.11 -6.30 14.04
C GLY A 10 -6.20 -6.10 12.81
N ALA A 11 -6.72 -5.46 11.77
CA ALA A 11 -5.95 -5.16 10.56
C ALA A 11 -4.77 -4.20 10.81
N ALA A 12 -4.85 -3.31 11.78
CA ALA A 12 -3.77 -2.38 12.11
C ALA A 12 -2.67 -3.04 12.96
N LEU A 13 -3.02 -3.96 13.87
CA LEU A 13 -2.07 -4.62 14.76
C LEU A 13 -1.07 -5.49 14.02
N VAL A 14 -1.52 -6.29 13.06
CA VAL A 14 -0.66 -7.24 12.34
C VAL A 14 0.45 -6.53 11.53
N PRO A 15 0.16 -5.54 10.69
CA PRO A 15 1.20 -4.82 9.95
C PRO A 15 2.18 -4.07 10.87
N ALA A 16 1.68 -3.42 11.93
CA ALA A 16 2.53 -2.67 12.84
C ALA A 16 3.55 -3.57 13.54
N LEU A 17 3.10 -4.73 14.06
CA LEU A 17 3.98 -5.71 14.70
C LEU A 17 4.91 -6.39 13.69
N ALA A 18 4.41 -6.79 12.52
CA ALA A 18 5.24 -7.41 11.50
C ALA A 18 6.39 -6.47 11.08
N ILE A 19 6.08 -5.21 10.74
CA ILE A 19 7.07 -4.21 10.32
C ILE A 19 8.11 -3.98 11.43
N ALA A 20 7.72 -3.97 12.71
CA ALA A 20 8.63 -3.80 13.83
C ALA A 20 9.54 -5.02 14.07
N LEU A 21 9.03 -6.23 13.85
CA LEU A 21 9.77 -7.48 14.10
C LEU A 21 10.74 -7.85 12.97
N LEU A 22 10.43 -7.51 11.72
CA LEU A 22 11.24 -7.91 10.56
C LEU A 22 12.72 -7.53 10.68
N PRO A 23 13.09 -6.29 11.05
CA PRO A 23 14.52 -5.93 11.21
C PRO A 23 15.20 -6.64 12.36
N LEU A 24 14.46 -7.00 13.41
CA LEU A 24 14.98 -7.71 14.57
C LEU A 24 15.25 -9.18 14.25
N LEU A 25 14.39 -9.80 13.44
CA LEU A 25 14.54 -11.19 13.03
C LEU A 25 15.55 -11.36 11.89
N TYR A 26 15.65 -10.37 11.01
CA TYR A 26 16.48 -10.41 9.80
C TYR A 26 17.34 -9.15 9.64
N PRO A 27 18.25 -8.83 10.58
CA PRO A 27 18.97 -7.55 10.59
C PRO A 27 19.82 -7.31 9.34
N ARG A 28 20.39 -8.38 8.74
CA ARG A 28 21.20 -8.29 7.51
C ARG A 28 20.41 -8.16 6.23
N ARG A 29 19.11 -8.45 6.26
CA ARG A 29 18.20 -8.48 5.09
C ARG A 29 16.90 -7.73 5.35
N ALA A 30 16.91 -6.75 6.24
CA ALA A 30 15.71 -6.05 6.69
C ALA A 30 14.92 -5.43 5.52
N TRP A 31 15.59 -4.84 4.55
CA TRP A 31 14.96 -4.25 3.36
C TRP A 31 14.33 -5.30 2.44
N GLU A 32 15.03 -6.41 2.19
CA GLU A 32 14.54 -7.49 1.35
C GLU A 32 13.28 -8.12 1.95
N VAL A 33 13.32 -8.41 3.25
CA VAL A 33 12.21 -9.05 3.96
C VAL A 33 11.01 -8.10 4.08
N ALA A 34 11.23 -6.80 4.27
CA ALA A 34 10.17 -5.79 4.22
C ALA A 34 9.51 -5.75 2.83
N GLY A 35 10.31 -5.82 1.76
CA GLY A 35 9.80 -5.91 0.38
C GLY A 35 8.96 -7.17 0.14
N LEU A 36 9.41 -8.34 0.60
CA LEU A 36 8.67 -9.59 0.50
C LEU A 36 7.38 -9.58 1.32
N TYR A 37 7.42 -9.02 2.53
CA TYR A 37 6.22 -8.82 3.35
C TYR A 37 5.18 -7.96 2.62
N MET A 38 5.61 -6.85 2.03
CA MET A 38 4.73 -5.98 1.25
C MET A 38 4.21 -6.67 -0.02
N ALA A 39 5.04 -7.47 -0.70
CA ALA A 39 4.58 -8.27 -1.84
C ALA A 39 3.46 -9.24 -1.46
N GLY A 40 3.59 -9.93 -0.31
CA GLY A 40 2.51 -10.75 0.23
C GLY A 40 1.22 -9.97 0.52
N ASN A 41 1.35 -8.76 1.06
CA ASN A 41 0.21 -7.87 1.32
C ASN A 41 -0.47 -7.40 0.02
N VAL A 42 0.32 -7.06 -1.01
CA VAL A 42 -0.18 -6.70 -2.35
C VAL A 42 -0.91 -7.88 -2.99
N LEU A 43 -0.34 -9.08 -2.91
CA LEU A 43 -0.95 -10.30 -3.45
C LEU A 43 -2.30 -10.57 -2.78
N GLY A 44 -2.34 -10.56 -1.45
CA GLY A 44 -3.58 -10.77 -0.69
C GLY A 44 -4.63 -9.70 -0.97
N GLY A 45 -4.23 -8.42 -1.01
CA GLY A 45 -5.12 -7.30 -1.31
C GLY A 45 -5.63 -7.29 -2.76
N GLY A 46 -4.77 -7.61 -3.72
CA GLY A 46 -5.11 -7.69 -5.15
C GLY A 46 -6.04 -8.87 -5.46
N LEU A 47 -5.62 -10.08 -5.09
CA LEU A 47 -6.43 -11.28 -5.28
C LEU A 47 -7.74 -11.22 -4.52
N GLY A 48 -7.73 -10.70 -3.28
CA GLY A 48 -8.93 -10.55 -2.48
C GLY A 48 -9.99 -9.69 -3.15
N ARG A 49 -9.60 -8.59 -3.82
CA ARG A 49 -10.54 -7.73 -4.57
C ARG A 49 -11.11 -8.42 -5.80
N VAL A 50 -10.27 -9.10 -6.58
CA VAL A 50 -10.70 -9.85 -7.76
C VAL A 50 -11.66 -10.97 -7.36
N LEU A 51 -11.28 -11.78 -6.37
CA LEU A 51 -12.11 -12.88 -5.89
C LEU A 51 -13.43 -12.37 -5.27
N ALA A 52 -13.39 -11.26 -4.52
CA ALA A 52 -14.60 -10.66 -3.97
C ALA A 52 -15.58 -10.24 -5.06
N GLY A 53 -15.08 -9.64 -6.15
CA GLY A 53 -15.92 -9.26 -7.30
C GLY A 53 -16.55 -10.46 -7.99
N VAL A 54 -15.73 -11.47 -8.34
CA VAL A 54 -16.21 -12.70 -9.01
C VAL A 54 -17.21 -13.47 -8.14
N LEU A 55 -16.91 -13.64 -6.86
CA LEU A 55 -17.80 -14.36 -5.96
C LEU A 55 -19.10 -13.57 -5.69
N ALA A 56 -19.03 -12.25 -5.61
CA ALA A 56 -20.21 -11.42 -5.39
C ALA A 56 -21.20 -11.47 -6.57
N GLU A 57 -20.70 -11.61 -7.80
CA GLU A 57 -21.53 -11.76 -8.99
C GLU A 57 -22.33 -13.07 -8.97
N GLY A 58 -21.71 -14.18 -8.53
CA GLY A 58 -22.35 -15.49 -8.50
C GLY A 58 -23.12 -15.82 -7.23
N LEU A 59 -22.66 -15.35 -6.08
CA LEU A 59 -23.19 -15.76 -4.76
C LEU A 59 -23.91 -14.61 -4.02
N GLY A 60 -23.71 -13.36 -4.44
CA GLY A 60 -24.10 -12.19 -3.67
C GLY A 60 -22.97 -11.70 -2.74
N VAL A 61 -23.04 -10.41 -2.39
CA VAL A 61 -21.96 -9.71 -1.64
C VAL A 61 -21.73 -10.31 -0.25
N ARG A 62 -22.81 -10.68 0.45
CA ARG A 62 -22.72 -11.21 1.83
C ARG A 62 -22.03 -12.56 1.85
N GLU A 63 -22.46 -13.47 0.98
CA GLU A 63 -21.94 -14.84 0.84
C GLU A 63 -20.47 -14.82 0.36
N ALA A 64 -20.15 -13.95 -0.57
CA ALA A 64 -18.77 -13.73 -1.04
C ALA A 64 -17.84 -13.31 0.13
N LEU A 65 -18.28 -12.37 0.97
CA LEU A 65 -17.49 -11.95 2.13
C LEU A 65 -17.34 -13.04 3.19
N LEU A 66 -18.41 -13.83 3.43
CA LEU A 66 -18.33 -14.98 4.32
C LEU A 66 -17.36 -16.03 3.79
N PHE A 67 -17.44 -16.35 2.50
CA PHE A 67 -16.53 -17.31 1.87
C PHE A 67 -15.07 -16.87 1.96
N LEU A 68 -14.77 -15.60 1.69
CA LEU A 68 -13.43 -15.06 1.80
C LEU A 68 -12.90 -14.94 3.24
N SER A 69 -13.79 -14.95 4.25
CA SER A 69 -13.38 -14.95 5.64
C SER A 69 -12.84 -16.31 6.09
N LEU A 70 -13.24 -17.43 5.46
CA LEU A 70 -12.81 -18.77 5.82
C LEU A 70 -11.30 -19.01 5.68
N PRO A 71 -10.64 -18.65 4.55
CA PRO A 71 -9.18 -18.75 4.43
C PRO A 71 -8.46 -17.87 5.45
N ALA A 72 -8.97 -16.67 5.72
CA ALA A 72 -8.37 -15.78 6.73
C ALA A 72 -8.45 -16.39 8.13
N LEU A 73 -9.59 -16.97 8.48
CA LEU A 73 -9.78 -17.69 9.75
C LEU A 73 -8.86 -18.92 9.84
N ALA A 74 -8.80 -19.72 8.77
CA ALA A 74 -7.95 -20.92 8.73
C ALA A 74 -6.47 -20.55 8.89
N LEU A 75 -5.98 -19.51 8.19
CA LEU A 75 -4.62 -19.00 8.35
C LEU A 75 -4.38 -18.47 9.77
N GLY A 76 -5.34 -17.75 10.34
CA GLY A 76 -5.27 -17.28 11.73
C GLY A 76 -5.14 -18.44 12.73
N LEU A 77 -5.91 -19.50 12.56
CA LEU A 77 -5.84 -20.70 13.40
C LEU A 77 -4.51 -21.46 13.22
N LEU A 78 -4.01 -21.57 11.99
CA LEU A 78 -2.70 -22.16 11.71
C LEU A 78 -1.57 -21.39 12.40
N LEU A 79 -1.64 -20.06 12.42
CA LEU A 79 -0.65 -19.22 13.13
C LEU A 79 -0.63 -19.49 14.64
N LEU A 80 -1.79 -19.82 15.26
CA LEU A 80 -1.84 -20.18 16.68
C LEU A 80 -1.14 -21.50 16.98
N GLY A 81 -1.08 -22.40 16.00
CA GLY A 81 -0.39 -23.69 16.09
C GLY A 81 1.12 -23.64 15.82
N LEU A 82 1.67 -22.50 15.36
CA LEU A 82 3.08 -22.38 15.13
C LEU A 82 3.88 -22.44 16.43
N PRO A 83 5.07 -23.08 16.42
CA PRO A 83 5.96 -23.08 17.58
C PRO A 83 6.25 -21.65 18.03
N ARG A 84 6.04 -21.39 19.31
CA ARG A 84 6.37 -20.11 19.92
C ARG A 84 7.90 -20.00 20.01
N GLY A 85 8.53 -19.41 18.98
CA GLY A 85 9.93 -19.06 19.01
C GLY A 85 10.22 -17.99 20.07
N LYS A 86 11.49 -17.88 20.49
CA LYS A 86 11.93 -16.76 21.31
C LYS A 86 11.86 -15.49 20.45
N THR A 87 10.80 -14.71 20.59
CA THR A 87 10.74 -13.39 19.99
C THR A 87 11.70 -12.46 20.69
N PRO A 88 12.54 -11.71 19.97
CA PRO A 88 13.34 -10.66 20.59
C PRO A 88 12.41 -9.69 21.32
N PRO A 89 12.79 -9.22 22.53
CA PRO A 89 11.98 -8.25 23.24
C PRO A 89 11.83 -6.99 22.39
N LEU A 90 10.59 -6.63 22.09
CA LEU A 90 10.30 -5.33 21.51
C LEU A 90 10.64 -4.29 22.59
N GLY A 91 11.55 -3.37 22.28
CA GLY A 91 11.83 -2.23 23.15
C GLY A 91 10.57 -1.39 23.39
N PRO A 92 10.59 -0.47 24.37
CA PRO A 92 9.46 0.39 24.66
C PRO A 92 9.06 1.19 23.43
N ALA A 93 7.76 1.30 23.20
CA ALA A 93 7.21 2.13 22.12
C ALA A 93 7.52 3.62 22.42
N ARG A 94 8.50 4.17 21.74
CA ARG A 94 8.84 5.59 21.83
C ARG A 94 8.37 6.30 20.56
N TYR A 95 7.65 7.39 20.76
CA TYR A 95 7.29 8.27 19.64
C TYR A 95 8.50 9.11 19.26
N ASP A 96 8.83 9.15 17.98
CA ASP A 96 9.92 9.96 17.46
C ASP A 96 9.38 11.00 16.49
N LEU A 97 9.37 12.26 16.92
CA LEU A 97 8.93 13.38 16.10
C LEU A 97 9.88 13.63 14.90
N ARG A 98 11.12 13.17 14.97
CA ARG A 98 12.05 13.23 13.83
C ARG A 98 11.61 12.33 12.67
N ALA A 99 10.73 11.36 12.96
CA ALA A 99 10.11 10.52 11.95
C ALA A 99 8.86 11.14 11.28
N LEU A 100 8.49 12.37 11.62
CA LEU A 100 7.33 13.07 11.05
C LEU A 100 7.31 13.05 9.50
N PRO A 101 8.43 13.26 8.77
CA PRO A 101 8.46 13.12 7.32
C PRO A 101 8.07 11.72 6.86
N LEU A 102 8.46 10.68 7.59
CA LEU A 102 8.11 9.29 7.28
C LEU A 102 6.62 9.02 7.50
N TYR A 103 6.03 9.59 8.56
CA TYR A 103 4.59 9.49 8.82
C TYR A 103 3.78 10.20 7.74
N ALA A 104 4.20 11.40 7.33
CA ALA A 104 3.57 12.15 6.25
C ALA A 104 3.62 11.38 4.92
N VAL A 105 4.77 10.79 4.60
CA VAL A 105 4.92 9.94 3.40
C VAL A 105 4.02 8.71 3.50
N GLY A 106 3.91 8.06 4.65
CA GLY A 106 2.98 6.94 4.86
C GLY A 106 1.54 7.33 4.51
N ALA A 107 1.08 8.47 5.02
CA ALA A 107 -0.25 8.99 4.70
C ALA A 107 -0.42 9.27 3.19
N VAL A 108 0.56 9.91 2.56
CA VAL A 108 0.53 10.19 1.11
C VAL A 108 0.46 8.91 0.29
N LEU A 109 1.20 7.86 0.66
CA LEU A 109 1.24 6.60 -0.10
C LEU A 109 -0.14 5.93 -0.18
N LEU A 110 -0.84 5.77 0.95
CA LEU A 110 -2.17 5.16 0.92
C LEU A 110 -3.23 6.12 0.39
N PHE A 111 -3.07 7.43 0.63
CA PHE A 111 -3.92 8.43 0.00
C PHE A 111 -3.89 8.29 -1.53
N LEU A 112 -2.71 8.35 -2.14
CA LEU A 112 -2.56 8.26 -3.59
C LEU A 112 -3.11 6.94 -4.14
N ASN A 113 -2.80 5.83 -3.44
CA ASN A 113 -3.25 4.51 -3.83
C ASN A 113 -4.78 4.44 -3.91
N LEU A 114 -5.49 4.78 -2.82
CA LEU A 114 -6.93 4.65 -2.74
C LEU A 114 -7.66 5.77 -3.48
N PHE A 115 -7.15 7.00 -3.44
CA PHE A 115 -7.77 8.15 -4.08
C PHE A 115 -7.89 7.96 -5.59
N LEU A 116 -6.78 7.61 -6.24
CA LEU A 116 -6.76 7.41 -7.69
C LEU A 116 -7.44 6.11 -8.11
N ALA A 117 -7.29 5.04 -7.32
CA ALA A 117 -7.99 3.79 -7.59
C ALA A 117 -9.52 3.93 -7.49
N ASN A 118 -10.02 4.77 -6.57
CA ASN A 118 -11.46 5.01 -6.44
C ASN A 118 -12.01 5.91 -7.55
N LEU A 119 -11.20 6.82 -8.10
CA LEU A 119 -11.60 7.71 -9.20
C LEU A 119 -11.51 7.06 -10.58
N LEU A 120 -10.57 6.15 -10.75
CA LEU A 120 -10.28 5.51 -12.04
C LEU A 120 -11.51 4.86 -12.71
N PRO A 121 -12.37 4.10 -11.98
CA PRO A 121 -13.56 3.50 -12.58
C PRO A 121 -14.47 4.53 -13.24
N TYR A 122 -14.74 5.65 -12.57
CA TYR A 122 -15.59 6.70 -13.11
C TYR A 122 -14.99 7.29 -14.38
N ARG A 123 -13.67 7.54 -14.36
CA ARG A 123 -12.98 8.04 -15.56
C ARG A 123 -13.03 7.06 -16.72
N LEU A 124 -12.89 5.76 -16.48
CA LEU A 124 -12.96 4.74 -17.52
C LEU A 124 -14.39 4.61 -18.09
N LEU A 125 -15.41 4.65 -17.22
CA LEU A 125 -16.80 4.66 -17.66
C LEU A 125 -17.12 5.89 -18.52
N ASP A 126 -16.63 7.08 -18.17
CA ASP A 126 -16.76 8.31 -18.96
C ASP A 126 -16.08 8.19 -20.34
N LEU A 127 -15.02 7.37 -20.42
CA LEU A 127 -14.32 7.07 -21.67
C LEU A 127 -14.99 5.94 -22.49
N GLY A 128 -16.14 5.41 -22.04
CA GLY A 128 -16.92 4.40 -22.72
C GLY A 128 -16.50 2.95 -22.45
N TYR A 129 -15.66 2.69 -21.47
CA TYR A 129 -15.32 1.32 -21.06
C TYR A 129 -16.51 0.63 -20.41
N ARG A 130 -16.67 -0.66 -20.68
CA ARG A 130 -17.70 -1.47 -20.01
C ARG A 130 -17.29 -1.80 -18.57
N PRO A 131 -18.26 -2.02 -17.65
CA PRO A 131 -17.96 -2.36 -16.25
C PRO A 131 -16.99 -3.55 -16.09
N ALA A 132 -17.11 -4.57 -16.92
CA ALA A 132 -16.21 -5.73 -16.93
C ALA A 132 -14.75 -5.33 -17.27
N GLU A 133 -14.56 -4.44 -18.23
CA GLU A 133 -13.24 -3.94 -18.63
C GLU A 133 -12.62 -3.08 -17.53
N VAL A 134 -13.43 -2.27 -16.86
CA VAL A 134 -13.02 -1.51 -15.66
C VAL A 134 -12.54 -2.44 -14.56
N GLY A 135 -13.23 -3.55 -14.33
CA GLY A 135 -12.82 -4.57 -13.37
C GLY A 135 -11.43 -5.16 -13.70
N LEU A 136 -11.14 -5.42 -14.97
CA LEU A 136 -9.85 -5.95 -15.40
C LEU A 136 -8.69 -4.98 -15.16
N VAL A 137 -8.93 -3.67 -15.22
CA VAL A 137 -7.87 -2.67 -14.95
C VAL A 137 -7.32 -2.78 -13.53
N TYR A 138 -8.11 -3.30 -12.57
CA TYR A 138 -7.62 -3.55 -11.22
C TYR A 138 -6.57 -4.68 -11.12
N LEU A 139 -6.40 -5.50 -12.15
CA LEU A 139 -5.26 -6.42 -12.22
C LEU A 139 -3.93 -5.66 -12.21
N ALA A 140 -3.92 -4.36 -12.49
CA ALA A 140 -2.78 -3.48 -12.32
C ALA A 140 -2.18 -3.52 -10.90
N TYR A 141 -2.99 -3.81 -9.87
CA TYR A 141 -2.48 -4.01 -8.51
C TYR A 141 -1.44 -5.13 -8.42
N LEU A 142 -1.55 -6.17 -9.24
CA LEU A 142 -0.58 -7.27 -9.25
C LEU A 142 0.81 -6.82 -9.70
N PHE A 143 0.92 -5.72 -10.45
CA PHE A 143 2.22 -5.12 -10.80
C PHE A 143 2.92 -4.45 -9.60
N GLY A 144 2.21 -4.23 -8.51
CA GLY A 144 2.81 -3.90 -7.22
C GLY A 144 3.66 -5.03 -6.62
N LEU A 145 3.43 -6.30 -7.00
CA LEU A 145 4.21 -7.45 -6.54
C LEU A 145 5.70 -7.33 -6.89
N PRO A 146 6.07 -7.21 -8.19
CA PRO A 146 7.48 -7.04 -8.54
C PRO A 146 8.04 -5.73 -7.97
N GLY A 147 7.26 -4.64 -7.92
CA GLY A 147 7.67 -3.38 -7.31
C GLY A 147 8.07 -3.56 -5.85
N SER A 148 7.23 -4.22 -5.05
CA SER A 148 7.52 -4.52 -3.65
C SER A 148 8.68 -5.50 -3.48
N ALA A 149 8.66 -6.63 -4.18
CA ALA A 149 9.67 -7.67 -4.03
C ALA A 149 11.09 -7.18 -4.42
N LEU A 150 11.18 -6.39 -5.49
CA LEU A 150 12.45 -5.86 -5.98
C LEU A 150 12.95 -4.64 -5.17
N SER A 151 12.07 -3.99 -4.40
CA SER A 151 12.41 -2.77 -3.67
C SER A 151 13.62 -2.95 -2.74
N GLY A 152 13.68 -4.04 -1.99
CA GLY A 152 14.78 -4.36 -1.09
C GLY A 152 16.09 -4.63 -1.81
N PHE A 153 16.03 -5.34 -2.93
CA PHE A 153 17.20 -5.61 -3.77
C PHE A 153 17.74 -4.31 -4.42
N LEU A 154 16.85 -3.45 -4.90
CA LEU A 154 17.24 -2.14 -5.43
C LEU A 154 17.82 -1.24 -4.32
N ALA A 155 17.24 -1.26 -3.13
CA ALA A 155 17.76 -0.52 -1.97
C ALA A 155 19.16 -1.00 -1.56
N ALA A 156 19.42 -2.30 -1.62
CA ALA A 156 20.74 -2.86 -1.32
C ALA A 156 21.81 -2.42 -2.34
N ARG A 157 21.43 -2.24 -3.61
CA ARG A 157 22.37 -1.84 -4.68
C ARG A 157 22.53 -0.34 -4.85
N LEU A 158 21.44 0.42 -4.81
CA LEU A 158 21.41 1.86 -5.12
C LEU A 158 21.36 2.74 -3.86
N GLY A 159 21.13 2.11 -2.71
CA GLY A 159 20.80 2.77 -1.46
C GLY A 159 19.29 3.09 -1.34
N PRO A 160 18.74 3.02 -0.13
CA PRO A 160 17.29 3.15 0.10
C PRO A 160 16.75 4.52 -0.33
N ARG A 161 17.47 5.61 -0.06
CA ARG A 161 17.06 6.97 -0.41
C ARG A 161 16.98 7.19 -1.93
N ARG A 162 17.97 6.68 -2.68
CA ARG A 162 17.95 6.79 -4.17
C ARG A 162 16.82 5.97 -4.76
N THR A 163 16.63 4.75 -4.28
CA THR A 163 15.54 3.88 -4.73
C THR A 163 14.18 4.50 -4.45
N PHE A 164 14.00 5.11 -3.27
CA PHE A 164 12.78 5.82 -2.90
C PHE A 164 12.50 7.01 -3.84
N ARG A 165 13.51 7.82 -4.12
CA ARG A 165 13.38 8.94 -5.07
C ARG A 165 13.03 8.47 -6.48
N LEU A 166 13.69 7.42 -6.97
CA LEU A 166 13.36 6.83 -8.27
C LEU A 166 11.92 6.30 -8.32
N ALA A 167 11.44 5.69 -7.24
CA ALA A 167 10.06 5.25 -7.15
C ALA A 167 9.08 6.43 -7.25
N PHE A 168 9.32 7.54 -6.54
CA PHE A 168 8.45 8.72 -6.65
C PHE A 168 8.56 9.47 -7.98
N LEU A 169 9.72 9.49 -8.61
CA LEU A 169 9.84 9.97 -10.00
C LEU A 169 9.00 9.09 -10.94
N GLY A 170 9.03 7.77 -10.75
CA GLY A 170 8.16 6.86 -11.49
C GLY A 170 6.67 7.09 -11.21
N VAL A 171 6.29 7.41 -9.96
CA VAL A 171 4.91 7.83 -9.63
C VAL A 171 4.52 9.10 -10.40
N LEU A 172 5.38 10.12 -10.46
CA LEU A 172 5.09 11.35 -11.20
C LEU A 172 4.92 11.10 -12.71
N VAL A 173 5.77 10.25 -13.30
CA VAL A 173 5.60 9.83 -14.70
C VAL A 173 4.26 9.08 -14.89
N ALA A 174 3.95 8.16 -14.00
CA ALA A 174 2.69 7.42 -14.04
C ALA A 174 1.47 8.34 -13.95
N LEU A 175 1.51 9.36 -13.07
CA LEU A 175 0.46 10.37 -12.97
C LEU A 175 0.31 11.18 -14.27
N GLY A 176 1.42 11.53 -14.92
CA GLY A 176 1.38 12.18 -16.24
C GLY A 176 0.68 11.30 -17.29
N LEU A 177 0.97 9.99 -17.31
CA LEU A 177 0.32 9.05 -18.23
C LEU A 177 -1.18 8.89 -17.97
N LEU A 178 -1.65 9.04 -16.72
CA LEU A 178 -3.09 8.99 -16.40
C LEU A 178 -3.90 10.11 -17.08
N LEU A 179 -3.27 11.21 -17.47
CA LEU A 179 -3.90 12.31 -18.18
C LEU A 179 -4.04 12.08 -19.68
N LEU A 180 -3.35 11.07 -20.22
CA LEU A 180 -3.35 10.75 -21.63
C LEU A 180 -4.51 9.79 -21.98
N PRO A 181 -4.90 9.71 -23.28
CA PRO A 181 -5.91 8.74 -23.72
C PRO A 181 -5.44 7.28 -23.48
N PRO A 182 -6.38 6.33 -23.44
CA PRO A 182 -6.01 4.90 -23.50
C PRO A 182 -5.23 4.59 -24.80
N PRO A 183 -4.20 3.69 -24.75
CA PRO A 183 -3.82 2.80 -23.64
C PRO A 183 -2.89 3.41 -22.58
N PHE A 184 -2.43 4.66 -22.76
CA PHE A 184 -1.46 5.30 -21.86
C PHE A 184 -2.01 5.45 -20.43
N LEU A 185 -3.30 5.77 -20.30
CA LEU A 185 -3.97 5.85 -19.00
C LEU A 185 -3.86 4.52 -18.22
N VAL A 186 -4.13 3.40 -18.88
CA VAL A 186 -4.03 2.07 -18.25
C VAL A 186 -2.59 1.75 -17.90
N ALA A 187 -1.64 2.03 -18.81
CA ALA A 187 -0.21 1.87 -18.54
C ALA A 187 0.23 2.75 -17.36
N GLY A 188 -0.26 3.99 -17.29
CA GLY A 188 -0.04 4.89 -16.15
C GLY A 188 -0.50 4.29 -14.83
N PHE A 189 -1.68 3.67 -14.79
CA PHE A 189 -2.17 3.02 -13.58
C PHE A 189 -1.33 1.80 -13.17
N VAL A 190 -0.91 0.98 -14.13
CA VAL A 190 0.01 -0.14 -13.90
C VAL A 190 1.32 0.33 -13.29
N LEU A 191 1.95 1.35 -13.89
CA LEU A 191 3.19 1.93 -13.38
C LEU A 191 3.01 2.59 -12.01
N LEU A 192 1.88 3.27 -11.81
CA LEU A 192 1.53 3.88 -10.53
C LEU A 192 1.53 2.82 -9.41
N MET A 193 0.86 1.68 -9.62
CA MET A 193 0.85 0.60 -8.64
C MET A 193 2.25 0.04 -8.38
N ALA A 194 3.03 -0.22 -9.43
CA ALA A 194 4.40 -0.73 -9.28
C ALA A 194 5.26 0.21 -8.42
N PHE A 195 5.27 1.49 -8.74
CA PHE A 195 6.12 2.46 -8.05
C PHE A 195 5.61 2.86 -6.66
N LEU A 196 4.28 2.97 -6.44
CA LEU A 196 3.72 3.21 -5.10
C LEU A 196 4.07 2.09 -4.15
N PHE A 197 3.93 0.84 -4.57
CA PHE A 197 4.27 -0.30 -3.71
C PHE A 197 5.78 -0.45 -3.49
N THR A 198 6.61 -0.05 -4.46
CA THR A 198 8.06 0.08 -4.25
C THR A 198 8.36 1.09 -3.13
N ALA A 199 7.80 2.29 -3.22
CA ALA A 199 7.99 3.33 -2.21
C ALA A 199 7.43 2.94 -0.84
N GLN A 200 6.26 2.28 -0.81
CA GLN A 200 5.64 1.78 0.42
C GLN A 200 6.51 0.75 1.13
N SER A 201 7.11 -0.19 0.39
CA SER A 201 8.01 -1.19 0.96
C SER A 201 9.22 -0.55 1.62
N LEU A 202 9.82 0.45 0.97
CA LEU A 202 10.96 1.19 1.51
C LEU A 202 10.58 2.01 2.75
N ALA A 203 9.45 2.71 2.71
CA ALA A 203 8.96 3.50 3.85
C ALA A 203 8.63 2.60 5.05
N SER A 204 8.00 1.45 4.80
CA SER A 204 7.72 0.45 5.85
C SER A 204 9.00 -0.14 6.44
N GLY A 205 9.98 -0.46 5.59
CA GLY A 205 11.31 -0.93 6.04
C GLY A 205 12.01 0.11 6.91
N ALA A 206 11.99 1.39 6.52
CA ALA A 206 12.55 2.50 7.30
C ALA A 206 11.83 2.68 8.65
N ALA A 207 10.50 2.52 8.67
CA ALA A 207 9.73 2.59 9.91
C ALA A 207 10.10 1.42 10.87
N GLY A 208 10.25 0.21 10.32
CA GLY A 208 10.63 -0.98 11.08
C GLY A 208 11.98 -0.83 11.75
N GLN A 209 12.97 -0.30 11.03
CA GLN A 209 14.34 -0.09 11.58
C GLN A 209 14.39 0.93 12.71
N ARG A 210 13.42 1.85 12.80
CA ARG A 210 13.33 2.87 13.86
C ARG A 210 12.57 2.38 15.11
N GLY A 211 12.09 1.13 15.09
CA GLY A 211 11.47 0.48 16.23
C GLY A 211 9.95 0.55 16.30
N PRO A 212 9.35 -0.10 17.31
CA PRO A 212 7.91 -0.37 17.36
C PRO A 212 7.02 0.89 17.45
N GLY A 213 7.46 1.94 18.15
CA GLY A 213 6.71 3.18 18.24
C GLY A 213 6.61 3.90 16.90
N VAL A 214 7.72 3.94 16.14
CA VAL A 214 7.74 4.54 14.80
C VAL A 214 6.92 3.69 13.81
N SER A 215 7.04 2.37 13.86
CA SER A 215 6.27 1.46 13.01
C SER A 215 4.76 1.60 13.25
N GLY A 216 4.33 1.64 14.50
CA GLY A 216 2.93 1.81 14.87
C GLY A 216 2.37 3.15 14.39
N THR A 217 3.10 4.26 14.62
CA THR A 217 2.69 5.60 14.19
C THR A 217 2.68 5.71 12.66
N TYR A 218 3.66 5.10 11.98
CA TYR A 218 3.68 5.02 10.51
C TYR A 218 2.44 4.32 9.96
N VAL A 219 2.08 3.16 10.52
CA VAL A 219 0.89 2.40 10.10
C VAL A 219 -0.38 3.19 10.37
N ALA A 220 -0.49 3.87 11.52
CA ALA A 220 -1.63 4.72 11.83
C ALA A 220 -1.76 5.88 10.83
N SER A 221 -0.65 6.56 10.51
CA SER A 221 -0.61 7.65 9.52
C SER A 221 -0.95 7.15 8.12
N PHE A 222 -0.45 5.97 7.74
CA PHE A 222 -0.77 5.32 6.48
C PHE A 222 -2.28 5.10 6.32
N TYR A 223 -2.95 4.51 7.31
CA TYR A 223 -4.40 4.32 7.27
C TYR A 223 -5.19 5.61 7.34
N LEU A 224 -4.68 6.63 8.06
CA LEU A 224 -5.28 7.97 8.04
C LEU A 224 -5.30 8.55 6.63
N GLY A 225 -4.20 8.41 5.88
CA GLY A 225 -4.14 8.78 4.47
C GLY A 225 -5.21 8.09 3.62
N GLY A 226 -5.42 6.78 3.84
CA GLY A 226 -6.47 6.03 3.18
C GLY A 226 -7.89 6.50 3.53
N THR A 227 -8.12 6.87 4.78
CA THR A 227 -9.40 7.45 5.23
C THR A 227 -9.65 8.80 4.55
N LEU A 228 -8.63 9.67 4.51
CA LEU A 228 -8.71 10.96 3.82
C LEU A 228 -8.96 10.79 2.32
N ALA A 229 -8.37 9.79 1.67
CA ALA A 229 -8.65 9.45 0.28
C ALA A 229 -10.13 9.10 0.06
N GLY A 230 -10.71 8.29 0.95
CA GLY A 230 -12.13 7.93 0.91
C GLY A 230 -13.06 9.12 1.08
N LEU A 231 -12.68 10.11 1.88
CA LEU A 231 -13.44 11.35 2.06
C LEU A 231 -13.24 12.33 0.89
N ALA A 232 -12.06 12.35 0.29
CA ALA A 232 -11.69 13.32 -0.74
C ALA A 232 -12.16 12.93 -2.14
N TYR A 233 -12.10 11.63 -2.53
CA TYR A 233 -12.36 11.25 -3.92
C TYR A 233 -13.73 11.68 -4.45
N PRO A 234 -14.84 11.70 -3.68
CA PRO A 234 -16.13 12.13 -4.20
C PRO A 234 -16.14 13.59 -4.66
N LEU A 235 -15.26 14.43 -4.10
CA LEU A 235 -15.13 15.84 -4.47
C LEU A 235 -14.51 16.03 -5.87
N PHE A 236 -13.88 14.99 -6.41
CA PHE A 236 -13.12 15.02 -7.67
C PHE A 236 -13.75 14.18 -8.78
N LEU A 237 -14.95 13.63 -8.59
CA LEU A 237 -15.62 12.77 -9.58
C LEU A 237 -15.74 13.42 -10.97
N HIS A 238 -15.96 14.74 -11.01
CA HIS A 238 -16.09 15.49 -12.26
C HIS A 238 -14.81 16.21 -12.70
N SER A 239 -13.68 15.99 -12.01
CA SER A 239 -12.44 16.72 -12.25
C SER A 239 -11.21 15.80 -12.12
N PHE A 240 -11.18 14.73 -12.92
CA PHE A 240 -10.06 13.77 -12.91
C PHE A 240 -8.69 14.43 -13.09
N PRO A 241 -8.49 15.46 -14.00
CA PRO A 241 -7.22 16.14 -14.10
C PRO A 241 -6.80 16.86 -12.80
N LEU A 242 -7.74 17.48 -12.09
CA LEU A 242 -7.45 18.12 -10.80
C LEU A 242 -7.06 17.08 -9.74
N ALA A 243 -7.71 15.92 -9.75
CA ALA A 243 -7.34 14.81 -8.86
C ALA A 243 -5.90 14.33 -9.12
N VAL A 244 -5.53 14.18 -10.39
CA VAL A 244 -4.16 13.82 -10.78
C VAL A 244 -3.19 14.93 -10.39
N GLY A 245 -3.55 16.19 -10.56
CA GLY A 245 -2.76 17.36 -10.14
C GLY A 245 -2.49 17.37 -8.62
N LEU A 246 -3.53 17.13 -7.81
CA LEU A 246 -3.37 16.96 -6.36
C LEU A 246 -2.44 15.78 -6.03
N GLY A 247 -2.63 14.66 -6.73
CA GLY A 247 -1.76 13.49 -6.59
C GLY A 247 -0.30 13.83 -6.91
N ALA A 248 -0.05 14.59 -7.97
CA ALA A 248 1.29 15.02 -8.37
C ALA A 248 1.93 15.95 -7.31
N ALA A 249 1.17 16.89 -6.76
CA ALA A 249 1.64 17.78 -5.70
C ALA A 249 2.04 17.00 -4.44
N LEU A 250 1.22 16.02 -4.02
CA LEU A 250 1.52 15.15 -2.89
C LEU A 250 2.72 14.23 -3.16
N ALA A 251 2.83 13.68 -4.37
CA ALA A 251 3.97 12.87 -4.77
C ALA A 251 5.28 13.68 -4.79
N LEU A 252 5.22 14.93 -5.25
CA LEU A 252 6.36 15.84 -5.22
C LEU A 252 6.76 16.18 -3.78
N LEU A 253 5.81 16.44 -2.90
CA LEU A 253 6.08 16.65 -1.48
C LEU A 253 6.77 15.42 -0.87
N ALA A 254 6.29 14.21 -1.12
CA ALA A 254 6.90 12.98 -0.62
C ALA A 254 8.32 12.77 -1.19
N LEU A 255 8.55 13.11 -2.46
CA LEU A 255 9.88 13.08 -3.10
C LEU A 255 10.85 14.03 -2.40
N LEU A 256 10.40 15.25 -2.08
CA LEU A 256 11.23 16.25 -1.39
C LEU A 256 11.55 15.84 0.06
N LEU A 257 10.59 15.30 0.76
CA LEU A 257 10.80 14.80 2.12
C LEU A 257 11.80 13.63 2.17
N ALA A 258 11.77 12.72 1.19
CA ALA A 258 12.62 11.54 1.03
C ALA A 258 13.15 10.99 2.38
N PRO A 259 12.28 10.54 3.30
CA PRO A 259 12.60 10.26 4.71
C PRO A 259 13.38 8.97 4.93
N VAL A 260 13.72 8.28 3.85
CA VAL A 260 14.40 6.99 3.87
C VAL A 260 15.90 7.24 3.82
N GLU A 261 16.56 7.13 4.96
CA GLU A 261 18.01 7.21 5.08
C GLU A 261 18.59 5.82 5.39
N ALA A 262 19.79 5.55 4.86
CA ALA A 262 20.59 4.43 5.33
C ALA A 262 21.13 4.82 6.72
N GLN A 263 20.84 4.02 7.73
CA GLN A 263 21.51 4.07 9.02
C GLN A 263 22.82 3.31 8.94
#